data_ff1b3003273e2a7a38939272cb1a65b0
#
_entry.id   ff1b3003273e2a7a38939272cb1a65b0
#
_cell.length_a   1.000
_cell.length_b   1.000
_cell.length_c   1.000
_cell.angle_alpha   90.00
_cell.angle_beta   90.00
_cell.angle_gamma   90.00
#
_symmetry.space_group_name_H-M   'P 1'
#
loop_
_entity.id
_entity.type
_entity.pdbx_description
1 polymer ?
#
loop_
_entity_poly.entity_id
_entity_poly.type
_entity_poly.pdbx_seq_one_letter_code
_entity_poly.pdbx_strand_id
1 'polypeptide(L)'
;MNIILGSGVNAFAARHILGSDYKIISAGPSRFYKFNPVPGDNFIYVSDNLKPLESILAPLVGIKKADYRCAWSVHGQITRGYDQTSAMMWLSKLFGIHVPGHIPYILQNRMEFKVYENRVNNLYSALYEKHKDTMADFNIDSIERINPHEIKLKDGRIIEYNKLISTIPLDDLLKLMGCSNPGLQSVGVSAIRIRTTELNFEGFNQLWTVDPEISFYKSQIVKEDEYIFYFNFKVEQPAQYLSPYIADFDLLTGVWLDAVIPAGDLPYLAQLEEYDIIPLGMSAQWDYGMDFSSCLFRIMQISDGAVK
;
A
#
# COMPACT_ATOMS: atom_id res chain seq x y z
N MET A 1 -16.60 -17.74 13.49
CA MET A 1 -15.34 -17.06 13.87
C MET A 1 -15.15 -15.83 13.01
N ASN A 2 -14.23 -14.90 13.36
CA ASN A 2 -13.87 -13.79 12.48
C ASN A 2 -12.61 -14.13 11.69
N ILE A 3 -12.52 -13.68 10.44
CA ILE A 3 -11.43 -14.04 9.52
C ILE A 3 -10.78 -12.79 8.97
N ILE A 4 -9.46 -12.82 8.82
CA ILE A 4 -8.68 -11.85 8.07
C ILE A 4 -8.08 -12.60 6.87
N LEU A 5 -8.43 -12.18 5.66
CA LEU A 5 -7.95 -12.76 4.42
C LEU A 5 -6.78 -11.94 3.88
N GLY A 6 -5.62 -12.57 3.82
CA GLY A 6 -4.36 -11.94 3.42
C GLY A 6 -3.30 -12.01 4.51
N SER A 7 -2.06 -11.66 4.17
CA SER A 7 -0.91 -11.71 5.06
C SER A 7 0.01 -10.49 4.93
N GLY A 8 -0.52 -9.37 4.45
CA GLY A 8 0.14 -8.08 4.42
C GLY A 8 0.19 -7.40 5.79
N VAL A 9 0.89 -6.26 5.85
CA VAL A 9 0.98 -5.45 7.07
C VAL A 9 -0.42 -5.08 7.61
N ASN A 10 -1.37 -4.79 6.73
CA ASN A 10 -2.76 -4.49 7.12
C ASN A 10 -3.44 -5.67 7.81
N ALA A 11 -3.19 -6.91 7.33
CA ALA A 11 -3.75 -8.12 7.94
C ALA A 11 -3.23 -8.33 9.36
N PHE A 12 -1.91 -8.22 9.56
CA PHE A 12 -1.31 -8.39 10.87
C PHE A 12 -1.63 -7.23 11.82
N ALA A 13 -1.73 -5.99 11.32
CA ALA A 13 -2.18 -4.86 12.11
C ALA A 13 -3.64 -5.04 12.56
N ALA A 14 -4.52 -5.48 11.67
CA ALA A 14 -5.91 -5.79 11.99
C ALA A 14 -5.98 -6.88 13.07
N ARG A 15 -5.24 -7.98 12.90
CA ARG A 15 -5.17 -9.05 13.90
C ARG A 15 -4.68 -8.55 15.27
N HIS A 16 -3.69 -7.66 15.27
CA HIS A 16 -3.11 -7.13 16.50
C HIS A 16 -4.06 -6.21 17.26
N ILE A 17 -4.80 -5.37 16.54
CA ILE A 17 -5.72 -4.38 17.12
C ILE A 17 -7.06 -5.02 17.51
N LEU A 18 -7.60 -5.87 16.63
CA LEU A 18 -8.93 -6.49 16.82
C LEU A 18 -8.92 -7.69 17.77
N GLY A 19 -7.75 -8.25 18.08
CA GLY A 19 -7.61 -9.26 19.11
C GLY A 19 -7.75 -10.72 18.62
N SER A 20 -7.83 -11.65 19.61
CA SER A 20 -7.69 -13.10 19.38
C SER A 20 -8.84 -13.76 18.63
N ASP A 21 -9.96 -13.10 18.50
CA ASP A 21 -11.16 -13.65 17.85
C ASP A 21 -11.06 -13.70 16.32
N TYR A 22 -9.99 -13.08 15.77
CA TYR A 22 -9.71 -13.05 14.34
C TYR A 22 -8.61 -14.04 13.97
N LYS A 23 -8.83 -14.88 12.97
CA LYS A 23 -7.86 -15.83 12.42
C LYS A 23 -7.37 -15.35 11.04
N ILE A 24 -6.05 -15.38 10.82
CA ILE A 24 -5.46 -14.98 9.53
C ILE A 24 -5.44 -16.18 8.57
N ILE A 25 -5.97 -16.01 7.36
CA ILE A 25 -5.75 -16.90 6.22
C ILE A 25 -4.71 -16.24 5.30
N SER A 26 -3.55 -16.85 5.23
CA SER A 26 -2.40 -16.31 4.49
C SER A 26 -2.47 -16.54 3.00
N ALA A 27 -1.88 -15.63 2.22
CA ALA A 27 -1.57 -15.89 0.81
C ALA A 27 -0.40 -16.89 0.61
N GLY A 28 0.16 -17.40 1.73
CA GLY A 28 1.34 -18.26 1.72
C GLY A 28 2.65 -17.48 1.75
N PRO A 29 3.68 -17.99 2.43
CA PRO A 29 4.96 -17.30 2.60
C PRO A 29 5.68 -17.03 1.29
N SER A 30 5.47 -17.84 0.25
CA SER A 30 6.14 -17.69 -1.05
C SER A 30 5.74 -16.44 -1.83
N ARG A 31 4.52 -15.94 -1.65
CA ARG A 31 4.08 -14.66 -2.26
C ARG A 31 4.54 -13.46 -1.45
N PHE A 32 4.73 -13.64 -0.16
CA PHE A 32 5.00 -12.57 0.77
C PHE A 32 6.45 -12.07 0.69
N TYR A 33 7.42 -12.97 0.63
CA TYR A 33 8.85 -12.62 0.51
C TYR A 33 9.23 -12.11 -0.87
N LYS A 34 8.42 -12.35 -1.90
CA LYS A 34 8.61 -11.73 -3.23
C LYS A 34 8.23 -10.26 -3.27
N PHE A 35 7.37 -9.84 -2.37
CA PHE A 35 7.04 -8.44 -2.10
C PHE A 35 7.84 -7.95 -0.90
N ASN A 36 9.17 -8.11 -0.95
CA ASN A 36 10.01 -7.37 -0.03
C ASN A 36 9.60 -5.90 -0.21
N PRO A 37 8.93 -5.30 0.80
CA PRO A 37 8.24 -4.04 0.57
C PRO A 37 9.26 -3.06 0.08
N VAL A 38 8.99 -2.49 -1.06
CA VAL A 38 9.76 -1.38 -1.55
C VAL A 38 9.67 -0.33 -0.47
N PRO A 39 10.78 0.04 0.13
CA PRO A 39 10.78 1.00 1.20
C PRO A 39 10.49 2.38 0.61
N GLY A 40 9.32 2.68 0.19
CA GLY A 40 9.03 3.95 -0.40
C GLY A 40 7.93 4.68 0.35
N ASP A 41 6.70 4.35 0.07
CA ASP A 41 5.53 5.01 0.64
C ASP A 41 5.08 4.39 1.97
N ASN A 42 5.94 3.62 2.59
CA ASN A 42 5.61 2.83 3.76
C ASN A 42 5.89 3.56 5.06
N PHE A 43 5.55 4.84 5.12
CA PHE A 43 5.54 5.61 6.35
C PHE A 43 4.18 5.54 7.02
N ILE A 44 4.18 5.57 8.33
CA ILE A 44 2.98 5.80 9.12
C ILE A 44 2.90 7.30 9.35
N TYR A 45 1.90 7.95 8.78
CA TYR A 45 1.66 9.38 8.97
C TYR A 45 1.25 9.67 10.41
N VAL A 46 1.79 10.73 10.99
CA VAL A 46 1.37 11.22 12.30
C VAL A 46 0.07 11.99 12.13
N SER A 47 -1.01 11.51 12.72
CA SER A 47 -2.28 12.23 12.79
C SER A 47 -2.87 12.10 14.20
N ASP A 48 -3.71 13.05 14.59
CA ASP A 48 -4.39 13.00 15.88
C ASP A 48 -5.30 11.78 16.01
N ASN A 49 -5.87 11.32 14.89
CA ASN A 49 -6.71 10.13 14.83
C ASN A 49 -5.94 8.84 15.15
N LEU A 50 -4.61 8.83 14.99
CA LEU A 50 -3.77 7.67 15.29
C LEU A 50 -3.15 7.68 16.69
N LYS A 51 -3.33 8.75 17.46
CA LYS A 51 -2.82 8.82 18.87
C LYS A 51 -3.20 7.62 19.72
N PRO A 52 -4.44 7.09 19.69
CA PRO A 52 -4.78 5.90 20.44
C PRO A 52 -3.96 4.66 20.06
N LEU A 53 -3.52 4.57 18.79
CA LEU A 53 -2.70 3.46 18.33
C LEU A 53 -1.23 3.58 18.74
N GLU A 54 -0.75 4.76 19.13
CA GLU A 54 0.63 4.92 19.60
C GLU A 54 0.94 3.99 20.76
N SER A 55 0.01 3.83 21.71
CA SER A 55 0.16 2.91 22.84
C SER A 55 0.21 1.44 22.43
N ILE A 56 -0.45 1.09 21.33
CA ILE A 56 -0.51 -0.28 20.78
C ILE A 56 0.74 -0.59 19.95
N LEU A 57 1.19 0.36 19.14
CA LEU A 57 2.29 0.17 18.18
C LEU A 57 3.67 0.49 18.78
N ALA A 58 3.75 1.40 19.76
CA ALA A 58 5.01 1.82 20.37
C ALA A 58 5.85 0.66 20.95
N PRO A 59 5.26 -0.33 21.65
CA PRO A 59 6.01 -1.47 22.14
C PRO A 59 6.66 -2.33 21.04
N LEU A 60 6.15 -2.23 19.81
CA LEU A 60 6.64 -3.03 18.67
C LEU A 60 7.79 -2.34 17.93
N VAL A 61 7.69 -1.02 17.72
CA VAL A 61 8.61 -0.33 16.80
C VAL A 61 9.13 1.01 17.31
N GLY A 62 8.64 1.50 18.45
CA GLY A 62 8.90 2.88 18.91
C GLY A 62 8.09 3.92 18.13
N ILE A 63 8.10 5.16 18.62
CA ILE A 63 7.27 6.26 18.11
C ILE A 63 8.05 7.54 17.87
N LYS A 64 9.32 7.46 17.51
CA LYS A 64 10.09 8.65 17.14
C LYS A 64 9.52 9.24 15.86
N LYS A 65 9.30 10.56 15.85
CA LYS A 65 8.67 11.31 14.76
C LYS A 65 9.70 12.15 14.00
N ALA A 66 9.54 12.22 12.69
CA ALA A 66 10.36 13.06 11.81
C ALA A 66 9.48 13.87 10.87
N ASP A 67 10.00 15.03 10.44
CA ASP A 67 9.38 15.80 9.37
C ASP A 67 9.68 15.12 8.03
N TYR A 68 8.68 15.10 7.16
CA TYR A 68 8.77 14.56 5.81
C TYR A 68 8.32 15.62 4.82
N ARG A 69 9.14 15.89 3.81
CA ARG A 69 8.92 16.95 2.84
C ARG A 69 8.95 16.42 1.43
N CYS A 70 7.93 16.78 0.65
CA CYS A 70 7.85 16.48 -0.77
C CYS A 70 7.95 17.75 -1.60
N ALA A 71 8.42 17.60 -2.84
CA ALA A 71 8.44 18.67 -3.83
C ALA A 71 8.15 18.12 -5.23
N TRP A 72 7.83 19.04 -6.15
CA TRP A 72 7.71 18.74 -7.57
C TRP A 72 9.08 18.92 -8.24
N SER A 73 9.41 18.05 -9.17
CA SER A 73 10.47 18.26 -10.14
C SER A 73 9.82 18.62 -11.48
N VAL A 74 9.99 19.87 -11.89
CA VAL A 74 9.41 20.44 -13.11
C VAL A 74 10.55 21.03 -13.94
N HIS A 75 10.77 20.51 -15.14
CA HIS A 75 11.89 20.90 -16.03
C HIS A 75 13.26 20.90 -15.33
N GLY A 76 13.48 19.87 -14.49
CA GLY A 76 14.70 19.72 -13.73
C GLY A 76 14.86 20.68 -12.54
N GLN A 77 13.85 21.52 -12.26
CA GLN A 77 13.85 22.42 -11.11
C GLN A 77 12.95 21.91 -9.99
N ILE A 78 13.41 22.05 -8.74
CA ILE A 78 12.64 21.67 -7.56
C ILE A 78 11.70 22.81 -7.21
N THR A 79 10.39 22.55 -7.23
CA THR A 79 9.33 23.49 -6.92
C THR A 79 8.61 23.07 -5.63
N ARG A 80 8.51 24.01 -4.68
CA ARG A 80 7.89 23.79 -3.37
C ARG A 80 6.38 24.06 -3.40
N GLY A 81 5.68 23.42 -2.47
CA GLY A 81 4.25 23.63 -2.25
C GLY A 81 3.37 22.86 -3.23
N TYR A 82 2.07 22.89 -2.93
CA TYR A 82 1.09 22.20 -3.77
C TYR A 82 0.77 23.02 -5.02
N ASP A 83 0.82 22.37 -6.17
CA ASP A 83 0.35 22.91 -7.44
C ASP A 83 -0.58 21.90 -8.10
N GLN A 84 -1.83 22.30 -8.36
CA GLN A 84 -2.84 21.43 -8.94
C GLN A 84 -2.47 20.96 -10.36
N THR A 85 -1.84 21.83 -11.16
CA THR A 85 -1.41 21.48 -12.52
C THR A 85 -0.35 20.38 -12.47
N SER A 86 0.69 20.56 -11.65
CA SER A 86 1.72 19.55 -11.43
C SER A 86 1.14 18.24 -10.91
N ALA A 87 0.16 18.29 -9.98
CA ALA A 87 -0.53 17.12 -9.48
C ALA A 87 -1.26 16.36 -10.59
N MET A 88 -2.00 17.06 -11.47
CA MET A 88 -2.70 16.46 -12.60
C MET A 88 -1.73 15.88 -13.63
N MET A 89 -0.65 16.57 -13.96
CA MET A 89 0.39 16.09 -14.86
C MET A 89 1.06 14.82 -14.31
N TRP A 90 1.38 14.81 -13.02
CA TRP A 90 1.97 13.66 -12.36
C TRP A 90 1.04 12.43 -12.37
N LEU A 91 -0.24 12.62 -12.05
CA LEU A 91 -1.26 11.55 -12.10
C LEU A 91 -1.45 11.02 -13.52
N SER A 92 -1.47 11.89 -14.52
CA SER A 92 -1.54 11.49 -15.92
C SER A 92 -0.29 10.71 -16.35
N LYS A 93 0.88 11.09 -15.85
CA LYS A 93 2.13 10.37 -16.08
C LYS A 93 2.11 8.98 -15.43
N LEU A 94 1.60 8.87 -14.20
CA LEU A 94 1.51 7.60 -13.48
C LEU A 94 0.52 6.64 -14.13
N PHE A 95 -0.69 7.10 -14.45
CA PHE A 95 -1.77 6.24 -14.91
C PHE A 95 -1.96 6.23 -16.42
N GLY A 96 -1.35 7.16 -17.16
CA GLY A 96 -1.53 7.28 -18.61
C GLY A 96 -2.95 7.67 -19.04
N ILE A 97 -3.84 8.05 -18.09
CA ILE A 97 -5.24 8.38 -18.32
C ILE A 97 -5.63 9.63 -17.52
N HIS A 98 -6.78 10.21 -17.87
CA HIS A 98 -7.36 11.27 -17.08
C HIS A 98 -7.89 10.71 -15.74
N VAL A 99 -7.37 11.24 -14.63
CA VAL A 99 -7.74 10.80 -13.28
C VAL A 99 -8.86 11.70 -12.74
N PRO A 100 -9.86 11.16 -12.00
CA PRO A 100 -10.91 11.96 -11.38
C PRO A 100 -10.36 13.11 -10.53
N GLY A 101 -10.97 14.30 -10.65
CA GLY A 101 -10.45 15.56 -10.11
C GLY A 101 -10.33 15.65 -8.57
N HIS A 102 -10.89 14.71 -7.81
CA HIS A 102 -10.75 14.69 -6.35
C HIS A 102 -9.37 14.15 -5.87
N ILE A 103 -8.68 13.36 -6.70
CA ILE A 103 -7.39 12.76 -6.31
C ILE A 103 -6.28 13.79 -6.09
N PRO A 104 -6.17 14.88 -6.88
CA PRO A 104 -5.18 15.93 -6.60
C PRO A 104 -5.24 16.51 -5.18
N TYR A 105 -6.43 16.56 -4.57
CA TYR A 105 -6.58 17.05 -3.19
C TYR A 105 -5.93 16.13 -2.15
N ILE A 106 -5.85 14.83 -2.42
CA ILE A 106 -5.11 13.90 -1.57
C ILE A 106 -3.63 14.27 -1.53
N LEU A 107 -3.07 14.70 -2.66
CA LEU A 107 -1.66 15.11 -2.76
C LEU A 107 -1.36 16.42 -2.05
N GLN A 108 -2.34 17.33 -1.92
CA GLN A 108 -2.17 18.62 -1.24
C GLN A 108 -1.66 18.43 0.20
N ASN A 109 -2.24 17.49 0.93
CA ASN A 109 -1.89 17.22 2.32
C ASN A 109 -0.59 16.41 2.47
N ARG A 110 0.06 16.04 1.35
CA ARG A 110 1.28 15.23 1.32
C ARG A 110 2.54 16.00 0.95
N MET A 111 2.48 17.32 0.91
CA MET A 111 3.68 18.14 0.61
C MET A 111 4.61 18.27 1.82
N GLU A 112 4.05 18.50 3.01
CA GLU A 112 4.78 18.55 4.27
C GLU A 112 3.96 17.89 5.36
N PHE A 113 4.52 16.90 6.03
CA PHE A 113 3.82 16.15 7.09
C PHE A 113 4.83 15.52 8.06
N LYS A 114 4.32 14.98 9.16
CA LYS A 114 5.13 14.19 10.10
C LYS A 114 4.90 12.71 9.86
N VAL A 115 5.97 11.95 9.99
CA VAL A 115 5.94 10.49 9.94
C VAL A 115 6.58 9.91 11.20
N TYR A 116 6.22 8.67 11.53
CA TYR A 116 7.02 7.90 12.47
C TYR A 116 8.28 7.41 11.74
N GLU A 117 9.45 7.56 12.35
CA GLU A 117 10.74 7.18 11.74
C GLU A 117 10.81 5.68 11.43
N ASN A 118 10.12 4.87 12.23
CA ASN A 118 10.03 3.44 11.97
C ASN A 118 9.10 3.16 10.80
N ARG A 119 9.66 2.49 9.82
CA ARG A 119 8.97 2.15 8.60
C ARG A 119 7.95 1.04 8.83
N VAL A 120 6.92 1.02 8.01
CA VAL A 120 5.91 -0.05 7.96
C VAL A 120 6.54 -1.45 7.93
N ASN A 121 7.71 -1.60 7.30
CA ASN A 121 8.44 -2.87 7.22
C ASN A 121 8.90 -3.39 8.58
N ASN A 122 9.39 -2.51 9.45
CA ASN A 122 9.80 -2.88 10.80
C ASN A 122 8.57 -3.29 11.61
N LEU A 123 7.49 -2.54 11.47
CA LEU A 123 6.21 -2.87 12.09
C LEU A 123 5.69 -4.21 11.57
N TYR A 124 5.74 -4.42 10.25
CA TYR A 124 5.35 -5.70 9.66
C TYR A 124 6.13 -6.88 10.25
N SER A 125 7.46 -6.78 10.29
CA SER A 125 8.30 -7.85 10.84
C SER A 125 7.96 -8.15 12.30
N ALA A 126 7.76 -7.11 13.12
CA ALA A 126 7.38 -7.25 14.52
C ALA A 126 5.99 -7.89 14.68
N LEU A 127 5.02 -7.47 13.87
CA LEU A 127 3.66 -8.02 13.87
C LEU A 127 3.63 -9.46 13.38
N TYR A 128 4.38 -9.78 12.33
CA TYR A 128 4.51 -11.13 11.80
C TYR A 128 5.06 -12.08 12.87
N GLU A 129 6.19 -11.75 13.47
CA GLU A 129 6.79 -12.58 14.53
C GLU A 129 5.83 -12.80 15.71
N LYS A 130 5.02 -11.80 16.04
CA LYS A 130 4.04 -11.89 17.12
C LYS A 130 2.83 -12.76 16.80
N HIS A 131 2.42 -12.84 15.53
CA HIS A 131 1.14 -13.44 15.13
C HIS A 131 1.26 -14.61 14.15
N LYS A 132 2.46 -15.00 13.69
CA LYS A 132 2.66 -16.09 12.74
C LYS A 132 2.02 -17.42 13.17
N ASP A 133 2.05 -17.71 14.47
CA ASP A 133 1.48 -18.96 15.03
C ASP A 133 -0.06 -18.94 15.12
N THR A 134 -0.69 -17.78 14.82
CA THR A 134 -2.16 -17.64 14.80
C THR A 134 -2.76 -17.78 13.42
N MET A 135 -1.94 -18.08 12.42
CA MET A 135 -2.38 -18.27 11.04
C MET A 135 -3.14 -19.59 10.89
N ALA A 136 -4.04 -19.64 9.92
CA ALA A 136 -4.73 -20.87 9.54
C ALA A 136 -3.72 -21.90 8.97
N ASP A 137 -4.06 -23.18 9.09
CA ASP A 137 -3.32 -24.30 8.52
C ASP A 137 -3.48 -24.46 7.00
N PHE A 138 -4.24 -23.59 6.39
CA PHE A 138 -4.46 -23.48 4.93
C PHE A 138 -4.26 -22.03 4.46
N ASN A 139 -4.07 -21.84 3.17
CA ASN A 139 -3.83 -20.55 2.55
C ASN A 139 -4.95 -20.19 1.56
N ILE A 140 -4.87 -18.97 1.00
CA ILE A 140 -5.84 -18.45 0.02
C ILE A 140 -5.95 -19.36 -1.22
N ASP A 141 -4.85 -19.97 -1.66
CA ASP A 141 -4.86 -20.86 -2.83
C ASP A 141 -5.68 -22.15 -2.59
N SER A 142 -5.97 -22.48 -1.33
CA SER A 142 -6.86 -23.57 -0.95
C SER A 142 -8.34 -23.22 -1.00
N ILE A 143 -8.69 -21.95 -1.15
CA ILE A 143 -10.08 -21.50 -1.23
C ILE A 143 -10.62 -21.80 -2.62
N GLU A 144 -11.76 -22.47 -2.68
CA GLU A 144 -12.55 -22.69 -3.89
C GLU A 144 -13.49 -21.50 -4.13
N ARG A 145 -14.22 -21.08 -3.07
CA ARG A 145 -15.23 -20.03 -3.16
C ARG A 145 -15.51 -19.38 -1.80
N ILE A 146 -15.89 -18.11 -1.82
CA ILE A 146 -16.44 -17.37 -0.68
C ILE A 146 -17.92 -17.11 -0.96
N ASN A 147 -18.77 -17.59 -0.06
CA ASN A 147 -20.21 -17.35 -0.03
C ASN A 147 -20.57 -16.48 1.19
N PRO A 148 -21.81 -15.98 1.31
CA PRO A 148 -22.23 -15.30 2.54
C PRO A 148 -21.97 -16.17 3.76
N HIS A 149 -21.16 -15.66 4.70
CA HIS A 149 -20.80 -16.27 5.98
C HIS A 149 -20.05 -17.62 5.90
N GLU A 150 -19.61 -18.07 4.72
CA GLU A 150 -18.85 -19.31 4.59
C GLU A 150 -17.74 -19.24 3.53
N ILE A 151 -16.64 -19.92 3.81
CA ILE A 151 -15.53 -20.15 2.88
C ILE A 151 -15.48 -21.63 2.56
N LYS A 152 -15.66 -21.99 1.29
CA LYS A 152 -15.50 -23.35 0.81
C LYS A 152 -14.06 -23.58 0.34
N LEU A 153 -13.42 -24.62 0.86
CA LEU A 153 -12.09 -25.04 0.45
C LEU A 153 -12.15 -26.10 -0.68
N LYS A 154 -11.08 -26.18 -1.45
CA LYS A 154 -10.94 -27.15 -2.56
C LYS A 154 -10.97 -28.62 -2.11
N ASP A 155 -10.65 -28.88 -0.84
CA ASP A 155 -10.74 -30.21 -0.23
C ASP A 155 -12.15 -30.56 0.31
N GLY A 156 -13.11 -29.66 0.11
CA GLY A 156 -14.50 -29.84 0.51
C GLY A 156 -14.83 -29.32 1.92
N ARG A 157 -13.85 -28.89 2.72
CA ARG A 157 -14.12 -28.28 4.02
C ARG A 157 -14.88 -26.95 3.86
N ILE A 158 -15.76 -26.66 4.80
CA ILE A 158 -16.49 -25.39 4.91
C ILE A 158 -16.08 -24.72 6.21
N ILE A 159 -15.74 -23.43 6.11
CA ILE A 159 -15.34 -22.60 7.23
C ILE A 159 -16.38 -21.50 7.38
N GLU A 160 -17.14 -21.51 8.46
CA GLU A 160 -18.11 -20.47 8.78
C GLU A 160 -17.41 -19.23 9.37
N TYR A 161 -17.82 -18.03 8.93
CA TYR A 161 -17.36 -16.77 9.49
C TYR A 161 -18.53 -15.84 9.83
N ASN A 162 -18.33 -14.99 10.86
CA ASN A 162 -19.26 -13.93 11.21
C ASN A 162 -18.88 -12.62 10.51
N LYS A 163 -17.58 -12.34 10.42
CA LYS A 163 -17.02 -11.15 9.76
C LYS A 163 -15.72 -11.54 9.04
N LEU A 164 -15.55 -11.03 7.83
CA LEU A 164 -14.35 -11.24 7.03
C LEU A 164 -13.71 -9.89 6.69
N ILE A 165 -12.46 -9.69 7.11
CA ILE A 165 -11.66 -8.54 6.69
C ILE A 165 -10.77 -8.98 5.54
N SER A 166 -10.95 -8.37 4.37
CA SER A 166 -10.15 -8.71 3.19
C SER A 166 -9.04 -7.68 2.98
N THR A 167 -7.80 -8.16 2.95
CA THR A 167 -6.62 -7.34 2.61
C THR A 167 -5.98 -7.77 1.28
N ILE A 168 -6.60 -8.71 0.57
CA ILE A 168 -6.19 -9.11 -0.78
C ILE A 168 -6.74 -8.15 -1.83
N PRO A 169 -6.17 -8.12 -3.04
CA PRO A 169 -6.70 -7.31 -4.14
C PRO A 169 -8.18 -7.60 -4.39
N LEU A 170 -8.95 -6.55 -4.67
CA LEU A 170 -10.40 -6.64 -4.82
C LEU A 170 -10.81 -7.55 -5.98
N ASP A 171 -10.07 -7.53 -7.07
CA ASP A 171 -10.31 -8.41 -8.23
C ASP A 171 -10.12 -9.89 -7.87
N ASP A 172 -9.14 -10.22 -7.01
CA ASP A 172 -8.96 -11.59 -6.50
C ASP A 172 -10.08 -11.99 -5.53
N LEU A 173 -10.51 -11.07 -4.66
CA LEU A 173 -11.67 -11.30 -3.79
C LEU A 173 -12.93 -11.58 -4.61
N LEU A 174 -13.23 -10.74 -5.60
CA LEU A 174 -14.41 -10.90 -6.46
C LEU A 174 -14.39 -12.23 -7.23
N LYS A 175 -13.22 -12.68 -7.71
CA LYS A 175 -13.07 -14.03 -8.31
C LYS A 175 -13.44 -15.13 -7.32
N LEU A 176 -12.96 -15.04 -6.07
CA LEU A 176 -13.30 -16.00 -5.03
C LEU A 176 -14.78 -15.98 -4.66
N MET A 177 -15.46 -14.84 -4.79
CA MET A 177 -16.90 -14.72 -4.63
C MET A 177 -17.70 -15.20 -5.86
N GLY A 178 -17.01 -15.52 -6.97
CA GLY A 178 -17.64 -15.89 -8.24
C GLY A 178 -18.26 -14.72 -9.00
N CYS A 179 -17.82 -13.51 -8.70
CA CYS A 179 -18.24 -12.29 -9.39
C CYS A 179 -17.37 -12.02 -10.62
N SER A 180 -17.97 -11.43 -11.65
CA SER A 180 -17.20 -10.93 -12.77
C SER A 180 -16.40 -9.69 -12.40
N ASN A 181 -15.21 -9.54 -12.97
CA ASN A 181 -14.41 -8.31 -12.78
C ASN A 181 -15.19 -7.11 -13.39
N PRO A 182 -15.53 -6.08 -12.61
CA PRO A 182 -16.29 -4.92 -13.06
C PRO A 182 -15.46 -3.89 -13.84
N GLY A 183 -14.33 -4.31 -14.43
CA GLY A 183 -13.46 -3.40 -15.17
C GLY A 183 -12.39 -2.72 -14.31
N LEU A 184 -12.06 -3.29 -13.15
CA LEU A 184 -10.95 -2.83 -12.31
C LEU A 184 -9.64 -2.90 -13.10
N GLN A 185 -8.88 -1.81 -13.08
CA GLN A 185 -7.63 -1.68 -13.79
C GLN A 185 -6.49 -1.34 -12.83
N SER A 186 -5.30 -1.83 -13.14
CA SER A 186 -4.06 -1.46 -12.46
C SER A 186 -2.98 -1.12 -13.47
N VAL A 187 -2.00 -0.34 -13.03
CA VAL A 187 -0.78 -0.03 -13.77
C VAL A 187 0.39 -0.73 -13.11
N GLY A 188 1.17 -1.45 -13.89
CA GLY A 188 2.40 -2.03 -13.39
C GLY A 188 3.42 -0.93 -13.06
N VAL A 189 3.99 -0.99 -11.85
CA VAL A 189 4.98 -0.04 -11.35
C VAL A 189 6.25 -0.78 -11.00
N SER A 190 7.38 -0.33 -11.52
CA SER A 190 8.69 -0.77 -11.05
C SER A 190 9.23 0.20 -10.02
N ALA A 191 9.80 -0.31 -8.94
CA ALA A 191 10.54 0.48 -7.97
C ALA A 191 11.97 -0.04 -7.89
N ILE A 192 12.92 0.84 -8.19
CA ILE A 192 14.36 0.52 -8.27
C ILE A 192 15.08 1.25 -7.15
N ARG A 193 15.74 0.51 -6.27
CA ARG A 193 16.59 1.06 -5.21
C ARG A 193 18.05 1.04 -5.65
N ILE A 194 18.67 2.20 -5.56
CA ILE A 194 20.08 2.40 -5.89
C ILE A 194 20.83 3.06 -4.75
N ARG A 195 22.16 3.00 -4.82
CA ARG A 195 23.08 3.84 -4.03
C ARG A 195 23.89 4.71 -4.98
N THR A 196 23.97 6.01 -4.66
CA THR A 196 24.76 7.00 -5.36
C THR A 196 25.01 8.23 -4.50
N THR A 197 26.12 8.91 -4.72
CA THR A 197 26.44 10.21 -4.08
C THR A 197 26.15 11.40 -4.97
N GLU A 198 25.65 11.18 -6.19
CA GLU A 198 25.44 12.24 -7.18
C GLU A 198 24.15 13.03 -7.00
N LEU A 199 23.21 12.55 -6.17
CA LEU A 199 21.90 13.16 -6.03
C LEU A 199 21.82 14.11 -4.83
N ASN A 200 21.16 15.26 -5.06
CA ASN A 200 20.81 16.20 -4.01
C ASN A 200 19.32 16.59 -4.14
N PHE A 201 18.55 16.27 -3.13
CA PHE A 201 17.11 16.60 -3.09
C PHE A 201 16.84 17.92 -2.36
N GLU A 202 17.86 18.77 -2.14
CA GLU A 202 17.71 20.10 -1.52
C GLU A 202 16.96 20.11 -0.17
N GLY A 203 17.09 19.04 0.61
CA GLY A 203 16.42 18.86 1.89
C GLY A 203 14.99 18.31 1.81
N PHE A 204 14.54 17.86 0.63
CA PHE A 204 13.31 17.11 0.47
C PHE A 204 13.57 15.62 0.62
N ASN A 205 12.56 14.89 1.10
CA ASN A 205 12.61 13.44 1.24
C ASN A 205 12.13 12.73 -0.03
N GLN A 206 11.28 13.40 -0.82
CA GLN A 206 10.65 12.83 -2.01
C GLN A 206 10.45 13.91 -3.07
N LEU A 207 10.70 13.53 -4.32
CA LEU A 207 10.39 14.35 -5.50
C LEU A 207 9.37 13.65 -6.38
N TRP A 208 8.35 14.39 -6.78
CA TRP A 208 7.36 13.98 -7.78
C TRP A 208 7.71 14.61 -9.12
N THR A 209 8.05 13.78 -10.10
CA THR A 209 8.57 14.21 -11.39
C THR A 209 7.45 14.29 -12.41
N VAL A 210 7.15 15.49 -12.90
CA VAL A 210 6.07 15.72 -13.86
C VAL A 210 6.56 15.75 -15.31
N ASP A 211 7.86 15.91 -15.55
CA ASP A 211 8.45 16.03 -16.88
C ASP A 211 8.19 14.76 -17.71
N PRO A 212 7.58 14.86 -18.90
CA PRO A 212 7.25 13.71 -19.71
C PRO A 212 8.49 12.98 -20.28
N GLU A 213 9.61 13.70 -20.42
CA GLU A 213 10.87 13.16 -20.94
C GLU A 213 11.63 12.32 -19.90
N ILE A 214 11.35 12.52 -18.62
CA ILE A 214 11.97 11.75 -17.53
C ILE A 214 11.17 10.47 -17.33
N SER A 215 11.82 9.32 -17.39
CA SER A 215 11.15 8.01 -17.37
C SER A 215 10.50 7.66 -16.02
N PHE A 216 11.04 8.13 -14.91
CA PHE A 216 10.44 7.89 -13.58
C PHE A 216 9.46 9.01 -13.21
N TYR A 217 8.42 8.66 -12.44
CA TYR A 217 7.41 9.62 -11.98
C TYR A 217 7.63 10.05 -10.52
N LYS A 218 8.44 9.33 -9.76
CA LYS A 218 8.72 9.61 -8.36
C LYS A 218 10.11 9.11 -7.98
N SER A 219 10.81 9.89 -7.17
CA SER A 219 12.04 9.47 -6.51
C SER A 219 12.00 9.80 -5.02
N GLN A 220 12.72 9.03 -4.20
CA GLN A 220 12.65 9.13 -2.74
C GLN A 220 13.97 8.76 -2.08
N ILE A 221 14.35 9.52 -1.04
CA ILE A 221 15.47 9.18 -0.17
C ILE A 221 15.04 8.07 0.80
N VAL A 222 15.85 7.03 0.90
CA VAL A 222 15.68 5.94 1.87
C VAL A 222 16.52 6.22 3.11
N LYS A 223 17.77 6.53 2.90
CA LYS A 223 18.79 6.99 3.85
C LYS A 223 19.89 7.70 3.07
N GLU A 224 20.93 8.16 3.75
CA GLU A 224 22.10 8.75 3.10
C GLU A 224 22.58 7.88 1.93
N ASP A 225 22.75 8.49 0.76
CA ASP A 225 23.20 7.88 -0.49
C ASP A 225 22.30 6.75 -1.06
N GLU A 226 21.16 6.48 -0.49
CA GLU A 226 20.24 5.47 -1.02
C GLU A 226 18.89 6.06 -1.42
N TYR A 227 18.49 5.78 -2.66
CA TYR A 227 17.31 6.34 -3.32
C TYR A 227 16.46 5.26 -3.95
N ILE A 228 15.15 5.52 -4.09
CA ILE A 228 14.24 4.70 -4.86
C ILE A 228 13.65 5.52 -5.97
N PHE A 229 13.61 4.94 -7.17
CA PHE A 229 12.96 5.49 -8.36
C PHE A 229 11.77 4.61 -8.74
N TYR A 230 10.66 5.25 -9.07
CA TYR A 230 9.41 4.59 -9.44
C TYR A 230 9.06 4.88 -10.89
N PHE A 231 8.78 3.82 -11.64
CA PHE A 231 8.43 3.84 -13.05
C PHE A 231 7.03 3.25 -13.23
N ASN A 232 6.25 3.78 -14.16
CA ASN A 232 4.91 3.27 -14.50
C ASN A 232 4.95 2.14 -15.56
N PHE A 233 6.06 1.42 -15.61
CA PHE A 233 6.28 0.28 -16.49
C PHE A 233 7.32 -0.66 -15.90
N LYS A 234 7.44 -1.86 -16.49
CA LYS A 234 8.45 -2.83 -16.10
C LYS A 234 9.84 -2.38 -16.56
N VAL A 235 10.73 -2.18 -15.60
CA VAL A 235 12.14 -1.85 -15.86
C VAL A 235 12.97 -3.13 -15.80
N GLU A 236 13.47 -3.59 -16.95
CA GLU A 236 14.35 -4.77 -17.02
C GLU A 236 15.84 -4.39 -16.90
N GLN A 237 16.20 -3.21 -17.40
CA GLN A 237 17.57 -2.69 -17.40
C GLN A 237 17.61 -1.29 -16.76
N PRO A 238 17.72 -1.18 -15.43
CA PRO A 238 17.66 0.11 -14.72
C PRO A 238 18.68 1.14 -15.23
N ALA A 239 19.90 0.72 -15.60
CA ALA A 239 20.91 1.62 -16.11
C ALA A 239 20.45 2.41 -17.34
N GLN A 240 19.70 1.80 -18.25
CA GLN A 240 19.19 2.46 -19.45
C GLN A 240 18.35 3.70 -19.14
N TYR A 241 17.63 3.68 -18.01
CA TYR A 241 16.67 4.73 -17.63
C TYR A 241 17.24 5.71 -16.60
N LEU A 242 18.26 5.32 -15.84
CA LEU A 242 18.85 6.14 -14.79
C LEU A 242 20.15 6.84 -15.23
N SER A 243 20.99 6.22 -16.07
CA SER A 243 22.25 6.79 -16.50
C SER A 243 22.17 8.17 -17.21
N PRO A 244 21.06 8.56 -17.84
CA PRO A 244 20.92 9.95 -18.31
C PRO A 244 20.90 11.00 -17.19
N TYR A 245 20.62 10.59 -15.95
CA TYR A 245 20.45 11.49 -14.79
C TYR A 245 21.49 11.24 -13.69
N ILE A 246 22.07 10.04 -13.65
CA ILE A 246 22.98 9.57 -12.60
C ILE A 246 24.07 8.76 -13.31
N ALA A 247 25.30 9.28 -13.35
CA ALA A 247 26.37 8.64 -14.10
C ALA A 247 26.92 7.39 -13.38
N ASP A 248 26.96 7.43 -12.03
CA ASP A 248 27.49 6.33 -11.23
C ASP A 248 26.48 5.94 -10.12
N PHE A 249 26.08 4.67 -10.11
CA PHE A 249 25.22 4.10 -9.08
C PHE A 249 25.37 2.58 -8.95
N ASP A 250 25.17 2.10 -7.72
CA ASP A 250 25.02 0.68 -7.42
C ASP A 250 23.55 0.29 -7.38
N LEU A 251 23.13 -0.70 -8.18
CA LEU A 251 21.80 -1.28 -8.10
C LEU A 251 21.71 -2.18 -6.86
N LEU A 252 20.83 -1.84 -5.92
CA LEU A 252 20.62 -2.62 -4.70
C LEU A 252 19.49 -3.63 -4.84
N THR A 253 18.34 -3.22 -5.39
CA THR A 253 17.18 -4.08 -5.64
C THR A 253 16.20 -3.44 -6.61
N GLY A 254 15.38 -4.28 -7.23
CA GLY A 254 14.25 -3.85 -8.04
C GLY A 254 13.04 -4.75 -7.78
N VAL A 255 11.85 -4.18 -7.76
CA VAL A 255 10.60 -4.92 -7.61
C VAL A 255 9.56 -4.40 -8.59
N TRP A 256 8.62 -5.28 -8.92
CA TRP A 256 7.44 -4.97 -9.70
C TRP A 256 6.22 -4.92 -8.78
N LEU A 257 5.42 -3.87 -8.91
CA LEU A 257 4.21 -3.62 -8.12
C LEU A 257 3.05 -3.28 -9.05
N ASP A 258 1.83 -3.39 -8.55
CA ASP A 258 0.64 -2.88 -9.22
C ASP A 258 0.10 -1.66 -8.47
N ALA A 259 -0.09 -0.55 -9.19
CA ALA A 259 -0.79 0.62 -8.70
C ALA A 259 -2.24 0.57 -9.22
N VAL A 260 -3.20 0.63 -8.31
CA VAL A 260 -4.62 0.62 -8.68
C VAL A 260 -5.01 1.93 -9.37
N ILE A 261 -5.70 1.83 -10.49
CA ILE A 261 -6.34 2.99 -11.12
C ILE A 261 -7.65 3.21 -10.38
N PRO A 262 -7.88 4.40 -9.80
CA PRO A 262 -9.11 4.68 -9.09
C PRO A 262 -10.32 4.40 -9.98
N ALA A 263 -11.19 3.51 -9.56
CA ALA A 263 -12.49 3.31 -10.16
C ALA A 263 -13.49 4.28 -9.52
N GLY A 264 -14.47 4.73 -10.28
CA GLY A 264 -15.58 5.51 -9.76
C GLY A 264 -16.45 4.70 -8.78
N ASP A 265 -17.76 4.90 -8.80
CA ASP A 265 -18.68 4.13 -7.96
C ASP A 265 -18.49 2.63 -8.17
N LEU A 266 -18.30 1.91 -7.07
CA LEU A 266 -18.05 0.48 -7.05
C LEU A 266 -19.36 -0.26 -6.70
N PRO A 267 -20.14 -0.74 -7.68
CA PRO A 267 -21.45 -1.32 -7.44
C PRO A 267 -21.47 -2.58 -6.56
N TYR A 268 -20.30 -3.20 -6.36
CA TYR A 268 -20.17 -4.41 -5.52
C TYR A 268 -19.93 -4.09 -4.03
N LEU A 269 -19.83 -2.82 -3.60
CA LEU A 269 -19.72 -2.50 -2.17
C LEU A 269 -20.93 -3.03 -1.40
N ALA A 270 -22.13 -2.89 -1.95
CA ALA A 270 -23.36 -3.44 -1.36
C ALA A 270 -23.29 -4.97 -1.21
N GLN A 271 -22.72 -5.67 -2.20
CA GLN A 271 -22.54 -7.12 -2.13
C GLN A 271 -21.50 -7.52 -1.07
N LEU A 272 -20.43 -6.76 -0.89
CA LEU A 272 -19.47 -7.01 0.19
C LEU A 272 -20.14 -6.85 1.57
N GLU A 273 -21.02 -5.86 1.73
CA GLU A 273 -21.80 -5.67 2.95
C GLU A 273 -22.75 -6.84 3.23
N GLU A 274 -23.43 -7.37 2.20
CA GLU A 274 -24.30 -8.56 2.32
C GLU A 274 -23.51 -9.80 2.80
N TYR A 275 -22.23 -9.89 2.47
CA TYR A 275 -21.35 -10.98 2.87
C TYR A 275 -20.64 -10.71 4.20
N ASP A 276 -20.89 -9.60 4.90
CA ASP A 276 -20.10 -9.14 6.05
C ASP A 276 -18.58 -9.08 5.76
N ILE A 277 -18.23 -8.65 4.55
CA ILE A 277 -16.84 -8.49 4.10
C ILE A 277 -16.44 -7.02 4.15
N ILE A 278 -15.39 -6.72 4.91
CA ILE A 278 -14.79 -5.39 5.01
C ILE A 278 -13.47 -5.37 4.25
N PRO A 279 -13.37 -4.67 3.11
CA PRO A 279 -12.10 -4.49 2.42
C PRO A 279 -11.21 -3.52 3.18
N LEU A 280 -9.90 -3.82 3.27
CA LEU A 280 -8.92 -3.04 4.02
C LEU A 280 -7.61 -2.92 3.24
N GLY A 281 -7.28 -1.73 2.78
CA GLY A 281 -6.06 -1.42 2.02
C GLY A 281 -6.34 -0.93 0.62
N MET A 282 -5.34 -0.30 0.00
CA MET A 282 -5.45 0.31 -1.32
C MET A 282 -5.99 -0.68 -2.37
N SER A 283 -5.38 -1.84 -2.51
CA SER A 283 -5.80 -2.85 -3.49
C SER A 283 -7.12 -3.51 -3.13
N ALA A 284 -7.42 -3.68 -1.84
CA ALA A 284 -8.66 -4.31 -1.37
C ALA A 284 -9.87 -3.38 -1.52
N GLN A 285 -9.68 -2.07 -1.46
CA GLN A 285 -10.74 -1.08 -1.64
C GLN A 285 -10.74 -0.47 -3.03
N TRP A 286 -9.73 -0.75 -3.83
CA TRP A 286 -9.46 -0.12 -5.12
C TRP A 286 -9.41 1.41 -5.05
N ASP A 287 -8.81 1.91 -3.96
CA ASP A 287 -8.69 3.35 -3.65
C ASP A 287 -7.23 3.74 -3.49
N TYR A 288 -6.73 4.56 -4.40
CA TYR A 288 -5.36 5.07 -4.38
C TYR A 288 -5.06 5.97 -3.17
N GLY A 289 -6.09 6.58 -2.58
CA GLY A 289 -5.96 7.42 -1.38
C GLY A 289 -5.77 6.65 -0.08
N MET A 290 -5.99 5.33 -0.11
CA MET A 290 -5.95 4.47 1.08
C MET A 290 -4.51 4.05 1.41
N ASP A 291 -3.80 4.86 2.16
CA ASP A 291 -2.48 4.51 2.72
C ASP A 291 -2.59 3.63 3.97
N PHE A 292 -1.44 3.23 4.51
CA PHE A 292 -1.41 2.39 5.71
C PHE A 292 -2.00 3.09 6.94
N SER A 293 -1.82 4.40 7.08
CA SER A 293 -2.38 5.17 8.20
C SER A 293 -3.90 5.23 8.14
N SER A 294 -4.46 5.39 6.95
CA SER A 294 -5.90 5.31 6.71
C SER A 294 -6.45 3.91 7.02
N CYS A 295 -5.69 2.86 6.69
CA CYS A 295 -6.04 1.49 7.07
C CYS A 295 -6.07 1.31 8.59
N LEU A 296 -5.06 1.80 9.30
CA LEU A 296 -5.03 1.75 10.78
C LEU A 296 -6.25 2.46 11.40
N PHE A 297 -6.60 3.64 10.89
CA PHE A 297 -7.78 4.36 11.35
C PHE A 297 -9.07 3.55 11.11
N ARG A 298 -9.21 2.93 9.95
CA ARG A 298 -10.35 2.06 9.65
C ARG A 298 -10.41 0.83 10.55
N ILE A 299 -9.28 0.21 10.87
CA ILE A 299 -9.23 -0.90 11.83
C ILE A 299 -9.74 -0.46 13.22
N MET A 300 -9.39 0.75 13.67
CA MET A 300 -9.93 1.29 14.92
C MET A 300 -11.45 1.45 14.87
N GLN A 301 -11.97 2.00 13.77
CA GLN A 301 -13.43 2.13 13.59
C GLN A 301 -14.14 0.77 13.64
N ILE A 302 -13.52 -0.29 13.09
CA ILE A 302 -14.04 -1.67 13.19
C ILE A 302 -14.00 -2.14 14.66
N SER A 303 -12.90 -1.86 15.38
CA SER A 303 -12.76 -2.21 16.79
C SER A 303 -13.81 -1.54 17.66
N ASP A 304 -14.12 -0.27 17.40
CA ASP A 304 -15.10 0.51 18.15
C ASP A 304 -16.55 0.23 17.74
N GLY A 305 -16.78 -0.65 16.76
CA GLY A 305 -18.10 -0.99 16.24
C GLY A 305 -18.73 0.12 15.38
N ALA A 306 -17.95 1.13 14.99
CA ALA A 306 -18.41 2.24 14.13
C ALA A 306 -18.56 1.85 12.66
N VAL A 307 -17.97 0.74 12.24
CA VAL A 307 -18.11 0.12 10.91
C VAL A 307 -18.69 -1.26 11.12
N LYS A 308 -19.90 -1.47 10.56
CA LYS A 308 -20.56 -2.78 10.52
C LYS A 308 -20.07 -3.58 9.35
#